data_566d24edc8ccca49e219071a4662eade
#
_entry.id   566d24edc8ccca49e219071a4662eade
#
_cell.length_a   1.000
_cell.length_b   1.000
_cell.length_c   1.000
_cell.angle_alpha   90.00
_cell.angle_beta   90.00
_cell.angle_gamma   90.00
#
_symmetry.space_group_name_H-M   'P 1'
#
loop_
_entity.id
_entity.type
_entity.pdbx_description
1 polymer ?
#
loop_
_entity_poly.entity_id
_entity_poly.type
_entity_poly.pdbx_seq_one_letter_code
_entity_poly.pdbx_strand_id
1 'polypeptide(L)'
;MGSIHQVAVLGAHCDDIAIGMGATLLTLCRATRGVEVHALVLCGAGTEREAEERAALEAFCPGAQVNVTMLAVPDGRTPAHWGEVKDGLHAFSRTCDPQVVFSTQRHDAHQDHRLLAELTPTEFRDHLVLGYEILKWESDTPSPNVFHPIDTATAEEKVRLLHKHYPSQAGRDWFDEDSFLGLSRLRGVQCRSPHAEAFVVEKAVLAFPRRGAA
;
A
#
# COMPACT_ATOMS: atom_id res chain seq x y z
N MET A 1 -16.17 4.12 13.86
CA MET A 1 -15.88 3.74 12.46
C MET A 1 -16.66 2.48 12.17
N GLY A 2 -17.40 2.42 11.05
CA GLY A 2 -17.98 1.16 10.58
C GLY A 2 -16.87 0.17 10.23
N SER A 3 -17.22 -1.14 10.13
CA SER A 3 -16.27 -2.16 9.69
C SER A 3 -15.81 -1.83 8.25
N ILE A 4 -14.50 -1.96 7.98
CA ILE A 4 -13.94 -1.80 6.63
C ILE A 4 -14.17 -3.11 5.88
N HIS A 5 -14.90 -3.07 4.77
CA HIS A 5 -15.24 -4.25 3.97
C HIS A 5 -14.54 -4.25 2.59
N GLN A 6 -14.14 -3.08 2.12
CA GLN A 6 -13.45 -2.95 0.84
C GLN A 6 -12.34 -1.92 0.95
N VAL A 7 -11.15 -2.25 0.45
CA VAL A 7 -9.99 -1.35 0.37
C VAL A 7 -9.39 -1.38 -1.03
N ALA A 8 -8.84 -0.26 -1.46
CA ALA A 8 -7.95 -0.19 -2.61
C ALA A 8 -6.51 0.01 -2.15
N VAL A 9 -5.58 -0.74 -2.74
CA VAL A 9 -4.15 -0.68 -2.44
C VAL A 9 -3.38 -0.49 -3.74
N LEU A 10 -2.61 0.59 -3.84
CA LEU A 10 -1.99 1.03 -5.09
C LEU A 10 -0.47 1.03 -4.93
N GLY A 11 0.25 0.32 -5.79
CA GLY A 11 1.71 0.29 -5.88
C GLY A 11 2.20 0.75 -7.25
N ALA A 12 3.36 1.36 -7.32
CA ALA A 12 4.03 1.62 -8.58
C ALA A 12 4.74 0.37 -9.09
N HIS A 13 5.36 -0.39 -8.19
CA HIS A 13 6.12 -1.59 -8.48
C HIS A 13 5.61 -2.80 -7.70
N CYS A 14 5.97 -3.99 -8.17
CA CYS A 14 5.79 -5.23 -7.41
C CYS A 14 6.68 -5.18 -6.16
N ASP A 15 6.10 -5.34 -4.99
CA ASP A 15 6.63 -5.26 -3.63
C ASP A 15 6.23 -4.00 -2.83
N ASP A 16 5.94 -2.88 -3.45
CA ASP A 16 5.59 -1.62 -2.80
C ASP A 16 4.49 -1.79 -1.73
N ILE A 17 3.40 -2.46 -2.09
CA ILE A 17 2.24 -2.67 -1.21
C ILE A 17 2.64 -3.49 0.01
N ALA A 18 3.36 -4.57 -0.19
CA ALA A 18 3.78 -5.46 0.87
C ALA A 18 4.81 -4.80 1.80
N ILE A 19 5.76 -4.04 1.24
CA ILE A 19 6.76 -3.29 2.00
C ILE A 19 6.08 -2.17 2.80
N GLY A 20 5.22 -1.39 2.16
CA GLY A 20 4.60 -0.22 2.78
C GLY A 20 3.54 -0.54 3.82
N MET A 21 2.73 -1.60 3.59
CA MET A 21 1.55 -1.87 4.43
C MET A 21 1.19 -3.34 4.60
N GLY A 22 2.11 -4.26 4.40
CA GLY A 22 1.84 -5.70 4.47
C GLY A 22 1.30 -6.16 5.83
N ALA A 23 1.82 -5.63 6.94
CA ALA A 23 1.32 -5.97 8.27
C ALA A 23 -0.08 -5.38 8.54
N THR A 24 -0.41 -4.23 7.95
CA THR A 24 -1.75 -3.65 7.97
C THR A 24 -2.74 -4.56 7.24
N LEU A 25 -2.36 -5.10 6.07
CA LEU A 25 -3.18 -6.06 5.33
C LEU A 25 -3.41 -7.34 6.13
N LEU A 26 -2.36 -7.94 6.70
CA LEU A 26 -2.48 -9.11 7.57
C LEU A 26 -3.47 -8.87 8.70
N THR A 27 -3.36 -7.74 9.39
CA THR A 27 -4.22 -7.41 10.53
C THR A 27 -5.67 -7.17 10.09
N LEU A 28 -5.87 -6.39 9.03
CA LEU A 28 -7.20 -6.09 8.48
C LEU A 28 -7.93 -7.36 8.06
N CYS A 29 -7.27 -8.21 7.26
CA CYS A 29 -7.88 -9.42 6.71
C CYS A 29 -8.18 -10.47 7.79
N ARG A 30 -7.39 -10.52 8.86
CA ARG A 30 -7.67 -11.36 10.02
C ARG A 30 -8.82 -10.85 10.88
N ALA A 31 -8.94 -9.54 11.02
CA ALA A 31 -9.97 -8.90 11.83
C ALA A 31 -11.33 -8.87 11.12
N THR A 32 -11.36 -8.83 9.78
CA THR A 32 -12.57 -8.64 8.98
C THR A 32 -12.75 -9.79 8.01
N ARG A 33 -13.75 -10.63 8.23
CA ARG A 33 -14.07 -11.74 7.31
C ARG A 33 -14.65 -11.20 6.00
N GLY A 34 -14.16 -11.74 4.87
CA GLY A 34 -14.70 -11.44 3.55
C GLY A 34 -14.40 -10.01 3.09
N VAL A 35 -13.33 -9.39 3.63
CA VAL A 35 -12.86 -8.12 3.10
C VAL A 35 -12.44 -8.26 1.64
N GLU A 36 -12.78 -7.28 0.82
CA GLU A 36 -12.35 -7.20 -0.56
C GLU A 36 -11.13 -6.27 -0.66
N VAL A 37 -10.04 -6.78 -1.22
CA VAL A 37 -8.81 -6.03 -1.47
C VAL A 37 -8.64 -5.86 -2.97
N HIS A 38 -8.75 -4.64 -3.46
CA HIS A 38 -8.51 -4.28 -4.86
C HIS A 38 -7.10 -3.69 -4.98
N ALA A 39 -6.22 -4.39 -5.65
CA ALA A 39 -4.84 -3.97 -5.85
C ALA A 39 -4.61 -3.47 -7.28
N LEU A 40 -3.92 -2.34 -7.43
CA LEU A 40 -3.38 -1.85 -8.69
C LEU A 40 -1.87 -1.71 -8.57
N VAL A 41 -1.13 -2.30 -9.51
CA VAL A 41 0.32 -2.10 -9.65
C VAL A 41 0.61 -1.57 -11.05
N LEU A 42 1.38 -0.49 -11.16
CA LEU A 42 1.61 0.18 -12.45
C LEU A 42 2.62 -0.55 -13.34
N CYS A 43 3.63 -1.19 -12.74
CA CYS A 43 4.73 -1.83 -13.44
C CYS A 43 4.78 -3.33 -13.11
N GLY A 44 5.15 -4.15 -14.09
CA GLY A 44 5.43 -5.56 -13.83
C GLY A 44 4.55 -6.57 -14.54
N ALA A 45 3.44 -6.15 -15.18
CA ALA A 45 2.62 -7.07 -15.96
C ALA A 45 3.43 -7.77 -17.06
N GLY A 46 3.24 -9.09 -17.18
CA GLY A 46 3.95 -9.93 -18.16
C GLY A 46 5.39 -10.27 -17.78
N THR A 47 5.86 -9.89 -16.59
CA THR A 47 7.18 -10.26 -16.06
C THR A 47 7.07 -11.35 -14.99
N GLU A 48 8.20 -11.93 -14.57
CA GLU A 48 8.24 -12.85 -13.44
C GLU A 48 7.78 -12.21 -12.13
N ARG A 49 7.97 -10.90 -11.96
CA ARG A 49 7.54 -10.14 -10.78
C ARG A 49 6.02 -10.09 -10.63
N GLU A 50 5.26 -10.23 -11.72
CA GLU A 50 3.79 -10.33 -11.62
C GLU A 50 3.36 -11.55 -10.80
N ALA A 51 4.01 -12.69 -10.99
CA ALA A 51 3.69 -13.90 -10.23
C ALA A 51 4.08 -13.76 -8.75
N GLU A 52 5.22 -13.10 -8.46
CA GLU A 52 5.64 -12.78 -7.10
C GLU A 52 4.60 -11.91 -6.39
N GLU A 53 4.17 -10.82 -7.01
CA GLU A 53 3.20 -9.88 -6.45
C GLU A 53 1.84 -10.53 -6.17
N ARG A 54 1.31 -11.31 -7.12
CA ARG A 54 0.04 -12.02 -6.92
C ARG A 54 0.11 -13.00 -5.76
N ALA A 55 1.18 -13.79 -5.68
CA ALA A 55 1.38 -14.74 -4.59
C ALA A 55 1.62 -14.03 -3.23
N ALA A 56 2.29 -12.89 -3.24
CA ALA A 56 2.49 -12.07 -2.04
C ALA A 56 1.16 -11.51 -1.54
N LEU A 57 0.37 -10.87 -2.40
CA LEU A 57 -0.91 -10.28 -2.01
C LEU A 57 -1.89 -11.32 -1.46
N GLU A 58 -1.93 -12.53 -2.04
CA GLU A 58 -2.72 -13.64 -1.47
C GLU A 58 -2.24 -14.00 -0.06
N ALA A 59 -0.92 -14.05 0.16
CA ALA A 59 -0.34 -14.39 1.46
C ALA A 59 -0.54 -13.28 2.51
N PHE A 60 -0.49 -12.02 2.11
CA PHE A 60 -0.71 -10.86 2.99
C PHE A 60 -2.19 -10.57 3.26
N CYS A 61 -3.11 -11.18 2.51
CA CYS A 61 -4.56 -10.97 2.63
C CYS A 61 -5.30 -12.27 2.99
N PRO A 62 -4.99 -12.94 4.12
CA PRO A 62 -5.58 -14.24 4.46
C PRO A 62 -7.09 -14.16 4.62
N GLY A 63 -7.83 -14.97 3.84
CA GLY A 63 -9.29 -15.03 3.87
C GLY A 63 -10.02 -13.86 3.23
N ALA A 64 -9.32 -12.96 2.57
CA ALA A 64 -9.88 -11.88 1.77
C ALA A 64 -10.15 -12.32 0.33
N GLN A 65 -11.00 -11.56 -0.37
CA GLN A 65 -11.10 -11.62 -1.82
C GLN A 65 -10.11 -10.61 -2.41
N VAL A 66 -9.08 -11.11 -3.11
CA VAL A 66 -8.03 -10.26 -3.69
C VAL A 66 -8.23 -10.13 -5.20
N ASN A 67 -8.40 -8.90 -5.67
CA ASN A 67 -8.55 -8.56 -7.09
C ASN A 67 -7.33 -7.74 -7.52
N VAL A 68 -6.46 -8.32 -8.35
CA VAL A 68 -5.20 -7.67 -8.75
C VAL A 68 -5.28 -7.21 -10.21
N THR A 69 -5.17 -5.91 -10.42
CA THR A 69 -4.94 -5.27 -11.72
C THR A 69 -3.47 -4.89 -11.81
N MET A 70 -2.82 -5.25 -12.91
CA MET A 70 -1.42 -4.92 -13.13
C MET A 70 -1.25 -4.32 -14.52
N LEU A 71 -0.53 -3.20 -14.59
CA LEU A 71 -0.20 -2.53 -15.84
C LEU A 71 1.22 -2.91 -16.30
N ALA A 72 1.50 -2.66 -17.57
CA ALA A 72 2.80 -2.94 -18.18
C ALA A 72 3.62 -1.64 -18.40
N VAL A 73 3.42 -0.63 -17.55
CA VAL A 73 4.19 0.61 -17.64
C VAL A 73 5.66 0.30 -17.34
N PRO A 74 6.62 0.78 -18.14
CA PRO A 74 8.03 0.55 -17.88
C PRO A 74 8.48 1.12 -16.54
N ASP A 75 9.14 0.28 -15.72
CA ASP A 75 9.72 0.65 -14.43
C ASP A 75 10.69 1.83 -14.57
N GLY A 76 10.59 2.79 -13.65
CA GLY A 76 11.38 4.03 -13.65
C GLY A 76 10.93 5.07 -14.69
N ARG A 77 9.85 4.81 -15.44
CA ARG A 77 9.42 5.62 -16.58
C ARG A 77 7.97 6.10 -16.52
N THR A 78 7.25 5.89 -15.43
CA THR A 78 5.83 6.27 -15.35
C THR A 78 5.56 7.74 -15.66
N PRO A 79 6.43 8.74 -15.34
CA PRO A 79 6.21 10.13 -15.77
C PRO A 79 6.17 10.33 -17.28
N ALA A 80 6.93 9.53 -18.03
CA ALA A 80 6.89 9.57 -19.50
C ALA A 80 5.63 8.88 -20.08
N HIS A 81 4.95 8.08 -19.27
CA HIS A 81 3.72 7.35 -19.58
C HIS A 81 2.50 7.89 -18.82
N TRP A 82 2.51 9.19 -18.51
CA TRP A 82 1.49 9.83 -17.67
C TRP A 82 0.05 9.50 -18.12
N GLY A 83 -0.22 9.54 -19.42
CA GLY A 83 -1.55 9.23 -19.98
C GLY A 83 -1.97 7.78 -19.70
N GLU A 84 -1.08 6.83 -19.92
CA GLU A 84 -1.32 5.40 -19.67
C GLU A 84 -1.59 5.13 -18.18
N VAL A 85 -0.79 5.73 -17.30
CA VAL A 85 -1.01 5.65 -15.83
C VAL A 85 -2.35 6.26 -15.45
N LYS A 86 -2.67 7.43 -15.98
CA LYS A 86 -3.93 8.11 -15.71
C LYS A 86 -5.15 7.30 -16.15
N ASP A 87 -5.10 6.75 -17.36
CA ASP A 87 -6.19 5.93 -17.93
C ASP A 87 -6.33 4.61 -17.15
N GLY A 88 -5.22 3.96 -16.80
CA GLY A 88 -5.22 2.75 -16.00
C GLY A 88 -5.80 2.97 -14.60
N LEU A 89 -5.40 4.04 -13.92
CA LEU A 89 -5.92 4.41 -12.61
C LEU A 89 -7.42 4.78 -12.69
N HIS A 90 -7.82 5.50 -13.74
CA HIS A 90 -9.23 5.81 -13.98
C HIS A 90 -10.07 4.53 -14.20
N ALA A 91 -9.61 3.63 -15.05
CA ALA A 91 -10.28 2.34 -15.27
C ALA A 91 -10.40 1.54 -13.98
N PHE A 92 -9.30 1.46 -13.19
CA PHE A 92 -9.28 0.78 -11.90
C PHE A 92 -10.27 1.38 -10.90
N SER A 93 -10.32 2.71 -10.76
CA SER A 93 -11.21 3.39 -9.80
C SER A 93 -12.69 3.12 -10.04
N ARG A 94 -13.06 2.66 -11.24
CA ARG A 94 -14.44 2.28 -11.58
C ARG A 94 -14.78 0.83 -11.27
N THR A 95 -13.82 0.03 -10.84
CA THR A 95 -14.04 -1.38 -10.50
C THR A 95 -14.35 -1.59 -9.02
N CYS A 96 -14.19 -0.56 -8.18
CA CYS A 96 -14.35 -0.66 -6.73
C CYS A 96 -14.85 0.67 -6.13
N ASP A 97 -15.45 0.57 -4.92
CA ASP A 97 -15.85 1.73 -4.10
C ASP A 97 -15.29 1.55 -2.67
N PRO A 98 -13.96 1.70 -2.49
CA PRO A 98 -13.29 1.37 -1.25
C PRO A 98 -13.57 2.41 -0.16
N GLN A 99 -13.66 1.97 1.10
CA GLN A 99 -13.76 2.88 2.24
C GLN A 99 -12.44 3.60 2.53
N VAL A 100 -11.30 2.96 2.18
CA VAL A 100 -9.97 3.54 2.31
C VAL A 100 -9.13 3.17 1.08
N VAL A 101 -8.40 4.13 0.57
CA VAL A 101 -7.41 3.95 -0.50
C VAL A 101 -6.02 4.12 0.11
N PHE A 102 -5.17 3.14 -0.10
CA PHE A 102 -3.75 3.22 0.24
C PHE A 102 -2.93 3.39 -1.03
N SER A 103 -1.98 4.29 -1.01
CA SER A 103 -1.10 4.60 -2.14
C SER A 103 0.30 4.92 -1.63
N THR A 104 1.23 5.16 -2.52
CA THR A 104 2.53 5.73 -2.17
C THR A 104 2.34 7.17 -1.64
N GLN A 105 3.28 7.67 -0.84
CA GLN A 105 3.23 9.02 -0.30
C GLN A 105 3.83 10.05 -1.30
N ARG A 106 3.38 11.32 -1.21
CA ARG A 106 3.67 12.38 -2.18
C ARG A 106 5.12 12.84 -2.23
N HIS A 107 5.85 12.72 -1.13
CA HIS A 107 7.23 13.23 -0.97
C HIS A 107 8.29 12.13 -1.15
N ASP A 108 7.91 11.00 -1.75
CA ASP A 108 8.81 9.92 -2.10
C ASP A 108 9.86 10.39 -3.14
N ALA A 109 11.11 9.97 -2.99
CA ALA A 109 12.17 10.33 -3.93
C ALA A 109 12.00 9.64 -5.30
N HIS A 110 11.32 8.48 -5.34
CA HIS A 110 11.08 7.76 -6.59
C HIS A 110 9.99 8.45 -7.43
N GLN A 111 10.29 8.77 -8.67
CA GLN A 111 9.38 9.49 -9.57
C GLN A 111 8.08 8.74 -9.86
N ASP A 112 8.12 7.41 -9.92
CA ASP A 112 6.94 6.58 -10.19
C ASP A 112 5.98 6.62 -8.98
N HIS A 113 6.52 6.59 -7.76
CA HIS A 113 5.74 6.73 -6.54
C HIS A 113 5.08 8.11 -6.44
N ARG A 114 5.83 9.17 -6.76
CA ARG A 114 5.27 10.54 -6.75
C ARG A 114 4.13 10.70 -7.75
N LEU A 115 4.28 10.15 -8.96
CA LEU A 115 3.22 10.24 -9.97
C LEU A 115 1.95 9.51 -9.50
N LEU A 116 2.08 8.31 -8.94
CA LEU A 116 0.96 7.56 -8.41
C LEU A 116 0.28 8.33 -7.27
N ALA A 117 1.06 8.85 -6.32
CA ALA A 117 0.56 9.68 -5.22
C ALA A 117 -0.15 10.96 -5.70
N GLU A 118 0.35 11.60 -6.75
CA GLU A 118 -0.26 12.79 -7.36
C GLU A 118 -1.61 12.49 -7.98
N LEU A 119 -1.71 11.38 -8.73
CA LEU A 119 -2.90 11.04 -9.51
C LEU A 119 -4.00 10.39 -8.65
N THR A 120 -3.65 9.63 -7.62
CA THR A 120 -4.59 8.89 -6.78
C THR A 120 -5.77 9.76 -6.26
N PRO A 121 -5.56 10.91 -5.60
CA PRO A 121 -6.68 11.72 -5.10
C PRO A 121 -7.51 12.38 -6.20
N THR A 122 -7.06 12.36 -7.46
CA THR A 122 -7.83 12.87 -8.59
C THR A 122 -8.86 11.87 -9.09
N GLU A 123 -8.64 10.58 -8.85
CA GLU A 123 -9.57 9.50 -9.19
C GLU A 123 -10.45 9.09 -7.99
N PHE A 124 -9.88 9.08 -6.80
CA PHE A 124 -10.58 8.76 -5.55
C PHE A 124 -10.98 10.02 -4.78
N ARG A 125 -11.88 10.83 -5.39
CA ARG A 125 -12.17 12.21 -4.94
C ARG A 125 -12.87 12.28 -3.60
N ASP A 126 -13.69 11.31 -3.27
CA ASP A 126 -14.54 11.29 -2.07
C ASP A 126 -14.07 10.28 -1.01
N HIS A 127 -12.85 9.72 -1.19
CA HIS A 127 -12.29 8.68 -0.35
C HIS A 127 -11.25 9.22 0.64
N LEU A 128 -11.05 8.50 1.74
CA LEU A 128 -9.85 8.63 2.57
C LEU A 128 -8.67 8.04 1.80
N VAL A 129 -7.64 8.84 1.55
CA VAL A 129 -6.40 8.41 0.90
C VAL A 129 -5.25 8.50 1.89
N LEU A 130 -4.59 7.37 2.13
CA LEU A 130 -3.45 7.22 3.02
C LEU A 130 -2.20 6.86 2.21
N GLY A 131 -1.18 7.70 2.29
CA GLY A 131 0.12 7.47 1.65
C GLY A 131 1.03 6.66 2.57
N TYR A 132 1.50 5.49 2.14
CA TYR A 132 2.47 4.67 2.86
C TYR A 132 3.90 5.00 2.43
N GLU A 133 4.84 4.73 3.33
CA GLU A 133 6.27 4.88 3.07
C GLU A 133 6.88 3.57 2.59
N ILE A 134 7.93 3.68 1.77
CA ILE A 134 8.69 2.53 1.27
C ILE A 134 10.15 2.75 1.62
N LEU A 135 10.72 1.80 2.37
CA LEU A 135 12.14 1.80 2.67
C LEU A 135 12.94 1.49 1.41
N LYS A 136 13.95 2.29 1.13
CA LYS A 136 14.87 2.17 0.00
C LYS A 136 16.14 2.98 0.26
N TRP A 137 17.03 3.13 -0.71
CA TRP A 137 18.31 3.85 -0.54
C TRP A 137 18.18 5.36 -0.28
N GLU A 138 17.09 5.98 -0.73
CA GLU A 138 16.89 7.41 -0.65
C GLU A 138 16.50 7.86 0.76
N SER A 139 17.01 9.02 1.15
CA SER A 139 16.73 9.63 2.47
C SER A 139 15.43 10.45 2.42
N ASP A 140 14.31 9.79 2.22
CA ASP A 140 13.00 10.40 1.96
C ASP A 140 11.88 9.90 2.87
N THR A 141 12.24 9.29 4.02
CA THR A 141 11.25 8.85 5.00
C THR A 141 10.41 10.04 5.48
N PRO A 142 9.07 9.97 5.35
CA PRO A 142 8.19 11.09 5.68
C PRO A 142 8.04 11.29 7.19
N SER A 143 7.36 12.37 7.56
CA SER A 143 6.81 12.55 8.90
C SER A 143 5.34 12.11 8.91
N PRO A 144 5.05 10.83 9.21
CA PRO A 144 3.69 10.31 9.15
C PRO A 144 2.83 10.84 10.29
N ASN A 145 1.51 10.83 10.10
CA ASN A 145 0.54 11.32 11.05
C ASN A 145 -0.60 10.35 11.35
N VAL A 146 -0.61 9.19 10.69
CA VAL A 146 -1.48 8.05 10.98
C VAL A 146 -0.62 6.83 11.24
N PHE A 147 -0.92 6.09 12.30
CA PHE A 147 -0.16 4.91 12.71
C PHE A 147 -1.11 3.73 12.91
N HIS A 148 -0.74 2.60 12.35
CA HIS A 148 -1.36 1.32 12.66
C HIS A 148 -0.44 0.51 13.58
N PRO A 149 -0.79 0.38 14.88
CA PRO A 149 -0.03 -0.41 15.83
C PRO A 149 0.00 -1.90 15.45
N ILE A 150 1.16 -2.52 15.55
CA ILE A 150 1.41 -3.91 15.15
C ILE A 150 2.13 -4.62 16.29
N ASP A 151 1.75 -5.85 16.57
CA ASP A 151 2.50 -6.73 17.49
C ASP A 151 3.77 -7.28 16.83
N THR A 152 4.70 -7.75 17.63
CA THR A 152 5.99 -8.28 17.17
C THR A 152 5.82 -9.47 16.23
N ALA A 153 4.89 -10.38 16.53
CA ALA A 153 4.67 -11.57 15.72
C ALA A 153 4.20 -11.23 14.30
N THR A 154 3.32 -10.24 14.16
CA THR A 154 2.84 -9.74 12.86
C THR A 154 3.95 -9.02 12.10
N ALA A 155 4.82 -8.25 12.78
CA ALA A 155 5.97 -7.60 12.15
C ALA A 155 6.97 -8.63 11.61
N GLU A 156 7.32 -9.64 12.40
CA GLU A 156 8.19 -10.75 11.99
C GLU A 156 7.58 -11.58 10.85
N GLU A 157 6.27 -11.80 10.89
CA GLU A 157 5.57 -12.51 9.83
C GLU A 157 5.62 -11.74 8.51
N LYS A 158 5.41 -10.41 8.53
CA LYS A 158 5.58 -9.56 7.36
C LYS A 158 6.95 -9.77 6.73
N VAL A 159 8.02 -9.71 7.51
CA VAL A 159 9.39 -9.90 7.02
C VAL A 159 9.58 -11.28 6.38
N ARG A 160 9.10 -12.33 7.05
CA ARG A 160 9.17 -13.70 6.48
C ARG A 160 8.42 -13.82 5.15
N LEU A 161 7.26 -13.20 5.02
CA LEU A 161 6.48 -13.19 3.78
C LEU A 161 7.17 -12.38 2.68
N LEU A 162 7.78 -11.23 2.99
CA LEU A 162 8.56 -10.45 2.03
C LEU A 162 9.68 -11.31 1.44
N HIS A 163 10.53 -11.91 2.26
CA HIS A 163 11.63 -12.76 1.78
C HIS A 163 11.15 -14.00 1.01
N LYS A 164 10.01 -14.56 1.39
CA LYS A 164 9.45 -15.74 0.73
C LYS A 164 8.90 -15.42 -0.66
N HIS A 165 8.22 -14.29 -0.82
CA HIS A 165 7.44 -14.01 -2.01
C HIS A 165 8.12 -13.06 -3.01
N TYR A 166 9.22 -12.40 -2.61
CA TYR A 166 9.99 -11.54 -3.51
C TYR A 166 11.46 -11.99 -3.63
N PRO A 167 11.72 -13.22 -4.10
CA PRO A 167 13.09 -13.72 -4.26
C PRO A 167 13.90 -12.87 -5.25
N SER A 168 13.26 -12.19 -6.21
CA SER A 168 13.93 -11.26 -7.12
C SER A 168 14.59 -10.07 -6.41
N GLN A 169 14.19 -9.75 -5.17
CA GLN A 169 14.73 -8.66 -4.37
C GLN A 169 15.81 -9.09 -3.37
N ALA A 170 15.99 -10.40 -3.14
CA ALA A 170 16.89 -10.93 -2.10
C ALA A 170 18.36 -10.53 -2.23
N GLY A 171 18.79 -10.01 -3.39
CA GLY A 171 20.18 -9.54 -3.60
C GLY A 171 20.39 -8.05 -3.31
N ARG A 172 19.38 -7.32 -2.90
CA ARG A 172 19.48 -5.89 -2.60
C ARG A 172 19.87 -5.70 -1.14
N ASP A 173 20.82 -4.84 -0.87
CA ASP A 173 21.39 -4.59 0.44
C ASP A 173 20.46 -3.90 1.45
N TRP A 174 19.35 -3.32 0.99
CA TRP A 174 18.32 -2.74 1.83
C TRP A 174 17.13 -3.69 2.08
N PHE A 175 17.04 -4.80 1.33
CA PHE A 175 15.96 -5.76 1.44
C PHE A 175 16.28 -6.83 2.49
N ASP A 176 16.34 -6.41 3.74
CA ASP A 176 16.72 -7.25 4.86
C ASP A 176 15.78 -7.09 6.08
N GLU A 177 15.89 -8.03 7.01
CA GLU A 177 15.06 -8.08 8.21
C GLU A 177 15.28 -6.86 9.11
N ASP A 178 16.54 -6.47 9.33
CA ASP A 178 16.89 -5.35 10.22
C ASP A 178 16.32 -4.04 9.71
N SER A 179 16.36 -3.82 8.40
CA SER A 179 15.78 -2.64 7.74
C SER A 179 14.27 -2.56 7.95
N PHE A 180 13.55 -3.64 7.67
CA PHE A 180 12.09 -3.65 7.80
C PHE A 180 11.63 -3.57 9.27
N LEU A 181 12.25 -4.34 10.17
CA LEU A 181 11.95 -4.28 11.59
C LEU A 181 12.37 -2.95 12.21
N GLY A 182 13.51 -2.39 11.77
CA GLY A 182 14.02 -1.10 12.25
C GLY A 182 13.03 0.03 11.97
N LEU A 183 12.53 0.16 10.73
CA LEU A 183 11.53 1.15 10.37
C LEU A 183 10.24 0.95 11.16
N SER A 184 9.70 -0.26 11.19
CA SER A 184 8.46 -0.55 11.92
C SER A 184 8.60 -0.32 13.43
N ARG A 185 9.78 -0.60 14.00
CA ARG A 185 10.08 -0.31 15.41
C ARG A 185 10.13 1.18 15.68
N LEU A 186 10.76 1.97 14.80
CA LEU A 186 10.77 3.44 14.89
C LEU A 186 9.33 3.98 14.93
N ARG A 187 8.47 3.52 14.03
CA ARG A 187 7.05 3.93 13.98
C ARG A 187 6.27 3.45 15.20
N GLY A 188 6.59 2.27 15.72
CA GLY A 188 6.02 1.76 16.97
C GLY A 188 6.31 2.69 18.17
N VAL A 189 7.54 3.19 18.31
CA VAL A 189 7.89 4.17 19.36
C VAL A 189 7.01 5.41 19.28
N GLN A 190 6.74 5.91 18.06
CA GLN A 190 5.95 7.11 17.84
C GLN A 190 4.48 6.97 18.24
N CYS A 191 3.93 5.75 18.26
CA CYS A 191 2.55 5.47 18.67
C CYS A 191 2.44 4.58 19.94
N ARG A 192 3.54 4.35 20.68
CA ARG A 192 3.60 3.55 21.92
C ARG A 192 3.22 2.09 21.72
N SER A 193 3.65 1.50 20.61
CA SER A 193 3.47 0.09 20.27
C SER A 193 4.84 -0.59 20.08
N PRO A 194 4.94 -1.93 20.13
CA PRO A 194 6.15 -2.65 19.75
C PRO A 194 6.62 -2.30 18.35
N HIS A 195 5.72 -2.33 17.38
CA HIS A 195 5.93 -1.95 15.98
C HIS A 195 4.72 -1.16 15.47
N ALA A 196 4.85 -0.52 14.32
CA ALA A 196 3.75 0.08 13.58
C ALA A 196 4.09 0.20 12.09
N GLU A 197 3.07 0.20 11.25
CA GLU A 197 3.14 0.82 9.92
C GLU A 197 2.54 2.23 10.00
N ALA A 198 3.08 3.13 9.19
CA ALA A 198 2.71 4.52 9.31
C ALA A 198 2.38 5.14 7.96
N PHE A 199 1.46 6.09 7.99
CA PHE A 199 0.87 6.69 6.80
C PHE A 199 0.82 8.21 6.93
N VAL A 200 0.78 8.87 5.78
CA VAL A 200 0.45 10.29 5.63
C VAL A 200 -0.98 10.39 5.13
N VAL A 201 -1.80 11.23 5.74
CA VAL A 201 -3.12 11.54 5.16
C VAL A 201 -2.90 12.39 3.91
N GLU A 202 -3.11 11.80 2.74
CA GLU A 202 -3.05 12.51 1.47
C GLU A 202 -4.36 13.24 1.17
N LYS A 203 -5.47 12.65 1.59
CA LYS A 203 -6.80 13.22 1.46
C LYS A 203 -7.75 12.62 2.49
N ALA A 204 -8.58 13.47 3.09
CA ALA A 204 -9.69 13.06 3.94
C ALA A 204 -10.92 13.93 3.65
N VAL A 205 -12.09 13.31 3.59
CA VAL A 205 -13.38 14.00 3.54
C VAL A 205 -14.05 13.88 4.90
N LEU A 206 -14.33 15.01 5.54
CA LEU A 206 -15.00 15.06 6.84
C LEU A 206 -16.44 15.47 6.63
N ALA A 207 -17.38 14.59 6.93
CA ALA A 207 -18.80 14.84 6.86
C ALA A 207 -19.44 14.71 8.25
N PHE A 208 -20.26 15.67 8.64
CA PHE A 208 -21.08 15.59 9.85
C PHE A 208 -22.53 15.25 9.46
N PRO A 209 -23.19 14.33 10.21
CA PRO A 209 -24.59 14.01 9.92
C PRO A 209 -25.44 15.27 10.08
N ARG A 210 -26.31 15.54 9.10
CA ARG A 210 -27.28 16.64 9.20
C ARG A 210 -28.33 16.27 10.25
N ARG A 211 -28.61 17.15 11.20
CA ARG A 211 -29.75 16.99 12.12
C ARG A 211 -31.04 16.91 11.29
N GLY A 212 -31.72 15.76 11.28
CA GLY A 212 -33.03 15.59 10.67
C GLY A 212 -33.11 14.70 9.44
N ALA A 213 -32.08 13.92 9.09
CA ALA A 213 -32.18 12.81 8.14
C ALA A 213 -32.41 11.51 8.95
N ALA A 214 -33.69 11.28 9.33
CA ALA A 214 -34.18 10.01 9.82
C ALA A 214 -35.21 9.49 8.80
#